data_a435b38208870c3be9df66599001ae7d
#
_entry.id   a435b38208870c3be9df66599001ae7d
#
_cell.length_a   1.000
_cell.length_b   1.000
_cell.length_c   1.000
_cell.angle_alpha   90.00
_cell.angle_beta   90.00
_cell.angle_gamma   90.00
#
_symmetry.space_group_name_H-M   'P 1'
#
loop_
_entity.id
_entity.type
_entity.pdbx_description
1 polymer ?
#
loop_
_entity_poly.entity_id
_entity_poly.type
_entity_poly.pdbx_seq_one_letter_code
_entity_poly.pdbx_strand_id
1 'polypeptide(L)'
;MLFRSEGREVPQGQSGEIAIKGPQVMAGYWQRPDETALVMTADGYFKTGDIGVMDEKGYIRIVDRKKDMILVSGFNVYPNEVEDVMAAVPGVLEAAVVGMPDDKTGKAVKLVVVRKDESLTEEALRQHARRCLTGYKRPSRIEFRASLPKSPVGKVLRRELREPAQEN
;
A
#
# COMPACT_ATOMS: atom_id res chain seq x y z
N MET A 1 9.09 -1.24 17.62
CA MET A 1 7.74 -1.56 18.11
C MET A 1 6.75 -1.35 16.97
N LEU A 2 5.73 -2.17 16.83
CA LEU A 2 4.68 -2.05 15.79
C LEU A 2 3.35 -1.65 16.46
N PHE A 3 2.65 -0.66 15.88
CA PHE A 3 1.37 -0.19 16.40
C PHE A 3 0.26 -0.36 15.38
N ARG A 4 -0.97 -0.53 15.85
CA ARG A 4 -2.18 -0.34 15.04
C ARG A 4 -2.46 1.15 14.85
N SER A 5 -3.38 1.49 13.92
CA SER A 5 -3.84 2.88 13.71
C SER A 5 -4.37 3.56 15.00
N GLU A 6 -4.78 2.79 15.98
CA GLU A 6 -5.29 3.25 17.28
C GLU A 6 -4.21 3.38 18.36
N GLY A 7 -2.93 3.33 18.00
CA GLY A 7 -1.81 3.47 18.95
C GLY A 7 -1.54 2.26 19.84
N ARG A 8 -2.24 1.13 19.63
CA ARG A 8 -2.01 -0.11 20.40
C ARG A 8 -0.96 -0.99 19.70
N GLU A 9 -0.10 -1.60 20.49
CA GLU A 9 0.88 -2.57 20.02
C GLU A 9 0.19 -3.80 19.41
N VAL A 10 0.69 -4.26 18.26
CA VAL A 10 0.18 -5.47 17.61
C VAL A 10 1.00 -6.68 18.03
N PRO A 11 0.38 -7.87 18.10
CA PRO A 11 1.09 -9.11 18.34
C PRO A 11 2.15 -9.37 17.28
N GLN A 12 3.21 -10.08 17.66
CA GLN A 12 4.26 -10.53 16.76
C GLN A 12 3.67 -11.32 15.59
N GLY A 13 4.20 -11.12 14.38
CA GLY A 13 3.68 -11.72 13.16
C GLY A 13 2.50 -10.98 12.53
N GLN A 14 1.89 -10.02 13.22
CA GLN A 14 0.85 -9.17 12.64
C GLN A 14 1.41 -7.89 12.05
N SER A 15 0.75 -7.37 11.01
CA SER A 15 1.11 -6.10 10.39
C SER A 15 0.66 -4.92 11.26
N GLY A 16 1.51 -3.91 11.40
CA GLY A 16 1.22 -2.66 12.08
C GLY A 16 2.09 -1.52 11.58
N GLU A 17 1.71 -0.27 11.91
CA GLU A 17 2.55 0.89 11.63
C GLU A 17 3.84 0.82 12.46
N ILE A 18 4.98 0.98 11.82
CA ILE A 18 6.28 0.97 12.49
C ILE A 18 6.43 2.28 13.26
N ALA A 19 6.62 2.17 14.57
CA ALA A 19 6.96 3.29 15.44
C ALA A 19 8.32 3.08 16.08
N ILE A 20 9.16 4.11 16.08
CA ILE A 20 10.55 4.06 16.56
C ILE A 20 10.80 5.09 17.65
N LYS A 21 11.67 4.75 18.61
CA LYS A 21 12.13 5.63 19.67
C LYS A 21 13.60 5.41 19.90
N GLY A 22 14.35 6.49 20.02
CA GLY A 22 15.80 6.43 20.28
C GLY A 22 16.46 7.80 20.04
N PRO A 23 17.74 7.94 20.37
CA PRO A 23 18.46 9.21 20.27
C PRO A 23 18.61 9.70 18.81
N GLN A 24 18.46 8.81 17.83
CA GLN A 24 18.53 9.13 16.40
C GLN A 24 17.22 9.72 15.85
N VAL A 25 16.12 9.67 16.63
CA VAL A 25 14.82 10.17 16.20
C VAL A 25 14.79 11.69 16.34
N MET A 26 14.30 12.38 15.31
CA MET A 26 14.15 13.85 15.32
C MET A 26 13.28 14.31 16.50
N ALA A 27 13.55 15.52 17.01
CA ALA A 27 12.71 16.16 18.03
C ALA A 27 11.33 16.59 17.48
N GLY A 28 11.25 16.84 16.18
CA GLY A 28 10.01 17.26 15.49
C GLY A 28 10.31 17.95 14.17
N TYR A 29 9.27 18.35 13.47
CA TYR A 29 9.37 19.18 12.25
C TYR A 29 9.63 20.64 12.60
N TRP A 30 10.57 21.26 11.88
CA TRP A 30 10.96 22.65 12.11
C TRP A 30 9.75 23.59 11.92
N GLN A 31 9.42 24.35 12.96
CA GLN A 31 8.29 25.28 13.00
C GLN A 31 6.91 24.69 12.66
N ARG A 32 6.76 23.37 12.82
CA ARG A 32 5.51 22.65 12.54
C ARG A 32 5.10 21.75 13.72
N PRO A 33 4.74 22.36 14.87
CA PRO A 33 4.33 21.60 16.05
C PRO A 33 3.03 20.79 15.83
N ASP A 34 2.13 21.31 15.00
CA ASP A 34 0.90 20.65 14.56
C ASP A 34 1.18 19.32 13.83
N GLU A 35 2.06 19.33 12.83
CA GLU A 35 2.47 18.13 12.12
C GLU A 35 3.29 17.18 13.00
N THR A 36 4.12 17.73 13.87
CA THR A 36 4.89 16.92 14.83
C THR A 36 3.96 16.14 15.75
N ALA A 37 2.90 16.76 16.26
CA ALA A 37 1.92 16.08 17.12
C ALA A 37 1.18 14.93 16.40
N LEU A 38 1.02 14.99 15.09
CA LEU A 38 0.38 13.91 14.31
C LEU A 38 1.25 12.66 14.20
N VAL A 39 2.58 12.81 14.22
CA VAL A 39 3.53 11.73 14.00
C VAL A 39 4.23 11.25 15.26
N MET A 40 4.13 11.97 16.38
CA MET A 40 4.68 11.55 17.67
C MET A 40 3.59 10.98 18.56
N THR A 41 3.89 9.90 19.25
CA THR A 41 3.00 9.35 20.29
C THR A 41 3.25 10.05 21.62
N ALA A 42 2.30 9.99 22.56
CA ALA A 42 2.43 10.60 23.88
C ALA A 42 3.62 10.06 24.69
N ASP A 43 4.03 8.81 24.45
CA ASP A 43 5.17 8.13 25.07
C ASP A 43 6.48 8.30 24.27
N GLY A 44 6.48 9.17 23.25
CA GLY A 44 7.68 9.62 22.54
C GLY A 44 8.16 8.69 21.42
N TYR A 45 7.29 7.88 20.82
CA TYR A 45 7.60 7.16 19.59
C TYR A 45 7.24 8.00 18.37
N PHE A 46 8.09 7.94 17.35
CA PHE A 46 7.85 8.50 16.03
C PHE A 46 7.17 7.46 15.13
N LYS A 47 6.00 7.76 14.62
CA LYS A 47 5.26 6.96 13.62
C LYS A 47 5.87 7.20 12.24
N THR A 48 6.43 6.16 11.62
CA THR A 48 7.16 6.30 10.34
C THR A 48 6.23 6.44 9.13
N GLY A 49 4.98 6.07 9.27
CA GLY A 49 4.05 5.95 8.15
C GLY A 49 4.30 4.70 7.28
N ASP A 50 5.21 3.84 7.68
CA ASP A 50 5.47 2.55 7.03
C ASP A 50 4.78 1.43 7.82
N ILE A 51 4.18 0.48 7.12
CA ILE A 51 3.60 -0.73 7.69
C ILE A 51 4.63 -1.84 7.61
N GLY A 52 4.81 -2.56 8.70
CA GLY A 52 5.74 -3.69 8.76
C GLY A 52 5.19 -4.86 9.56
N VAL A 53 5.91 -5.98 9.48
CA VAL A 53 5.68 -7.19 10.26
C VAL A 53 7.01 -7.55 10.93
N MET A 54 6.96 -7.86 12.22
CA MET A 54 8.11 -8.36 12.98
C MET A 54 8.06 -9.88 13.04
N ASP A 55 9.15 -10.54 12.66
CA ASP A 55 9.27 -11.99 12.78
C ASP A 55 9.64 -12.44 14.21
N GLU A 56 9.72 -13.76 14.43
CA GLU A 56 10.06 -14.33 15.74
C GLU A 56 11.48 -13.99 16.23
N LYS A 57 12.36 -13.61 15.31
CA LYS A 57 13.75 -13.20 15.61
C LYS A 57 13.89 -11.70 15.86
N GLY A 58 12.78 -10.93 15.75
CA GLY A 58 12.76 -9.49 15.93
C GLY A 58 13.14 -8.68 14.68
N TYR A 59 13.31 -9.31 13.52
CA TYR A 59 13.52 -8.58 12.26
C TYR A 59 12.21 -7.99 11.77
N ILE A 60 12.28 -6.75 11.29
CA ILE A 60 11.12 -6.04 10.73
C ILE A 60 11.22 -6.04 9.21
N ARG A 61 10.20 -6.58 8.56
CA ARG A 61 10.01 -6.48 7.12
C ARG A 61 8.97 -5.40 6.82
N ILE A 62 9.35 -4.39 6.00
CA ILE A 62 8.41 -3.38 5.51
C ILE A 62 7.49 -4.04 4.49
N VAL A 63 6.19 -3.85 4.68
CA VAL A 63 5.13 -4.39 3.82
C VAL A 63 4.66 -3.33 2.82
N ASP A 64 4.32 -2.13 3.33
CA ASP A 64 3.81 -1.04 2.49
C ASP A 64 3.87 0.30 3.22
N ARG A 65 3.39 1.35 2.56
CA ARG A 65 3.12 2.66 3.14
C ARG A 65 1.70 2.76 3.66
N LYS A 66 1.52 3.27 4.88
CA LYS A 66 0.20 3.47 5.50
C LYS A 66 -0.74 4.30 4.62
N LYS A 67 -0.23 5.36 4.00
CA LYS A 67 -0.99 6.26 3.10
C LYS A 67 -1.45 5.62 1.79
N ASP A 68 -0.78 4.55 1.37
CA ASP A 68 -1.09 3.82 0.13
C ASP A 68 -2.00 2.61 0.37
N MET A 69 -2.17 2.20 1.63
CA MET A 69 -3.09 1.14 2.03
C MET A 69 -4.52 1.42 1.56
N ILE A 70 -5.16 0.40 1.03
CA ILE A 70 -6.54 0.45 0.53
C ILE A 70 -7.44 -0.24 1.55
N LEU A 71 -8.44 0.48 2.05
CA LEU A 71 -9.43 -0.08 2.97
C LEU A 71 -10.64 -0.57 2.16
N VAL A 72 -10.76 -1.89 1.99
CA VAL A 72 -11.86 -2.53 1.24
C VAL A 72 -12.79 -3.21 2.24
N SER A 73 -14.00 -2.71 2.41
CA SER A 73 -15.00 -3.26 3.38
C SER A 73 -14.41 -3.47 4.78
N GLY A 74 -13.54 -2.56 5.25
CA GLY A 74 -12.87 -2.67 6.56
C GLY A 74 -11.59 -3.53 6.57
N PHE A 75 -11.25 -4.20 5.47
CA PHE A 75 -10.02 -4.99 5.37
C PHE A 75 -8.88 -4.19 4.76
N ASN A 76 -7.70 -4.30 5.35
CA ASN A 76 -6.48 -3.68 4.84
C ASN A 76 -5.96 -4.45 3.64
N VAL A 77 -5.83 -3.77 2.50
CA VAL A 77 -5.15 -4.27 1.31
C VAL A 77 -3.90 -3.46 1.08
N TYR A 78 -2.78 -4.14 1.00
CA TYR A 78 -1.48 -3.55 0.76
C TYR A 78 -1.15 -3.62 -0.74
N PRO A 79 -1.00 -2.48 -1.42
CA PRO A 79 -0.68 -2.45 -2.86
C PRO A 79 0.48 -3.34 -3.25
N ASN A 80 1.60 -3.30 -2.52
CA ASN A 80 2.78 -4.08 -2.85
C ASN A 80 2.50 -5.59 -2.87
N GLU A 81 1.69 -6.12 -1.94
CA GLU A 81 1.31 -7.54 -1.91
C GLU A 81 0.56 -7.97 -3.19
N VAL A 82 -0.34 -7.12 -3.64
CA VAL A 82 -1.11 -7.38 -4.86
C VAL A 82 -0.22 -7.21 -6.11
N GLU A 83 0.62 -6.18 -6.12
CA GLU A 83 1.60 -5.93 -7.19
C GLU A 83 2.56 -7.11 -7.38
N ASP A 84 3.11 -7.66 -6.28
CA ASP A 84 4.02 -8.82 -6.32
C ASP A 84 3.35 -10.06 -6.95
N VAL A 85 2.10 -10.33 -6.55
CA VAL A 85 1.32 -11.44 -7.11
C VAL A 85 1.06 -11.22 -8.60
N MET A 86 0.67 -10.01 -8.99
CA MET A 86 0.30 -9.72 -10.38
C MET A 86 1.52 -9.59 -11.30
N ALA A 87 2.66 -9.16 -10.78
CA ALA A 87 3.92 -9.12 -11.53
C ALA A 87 4.44 -10.52 -11.90
N ALA A 88 4.03 -11.57 -11.17
CA ALA A 88 4.38 -12.95 -11.48
C ALA A 88 3.64 -13.52 -12.71
N VAL A 89 2.65 -12.82 -13.25
CA VAL A 89 1.91 -13.27 -14.44
C VAL A 89 2.78 -13.10 -15.68
N PRO A 90 2.99 -14.18 -16.49
CA PRO A 90 3.72 -14.04 -17.75
C PRO A 90 3.09 -12.98 -18.65
N GLY A 91 3.93 -12.13 -19.24
CA GLY A 91 3.47 -11.04 -20.09
C GLY A 91 3.24 -9.70 -19.37
N VAL A 92 3.31 -9.66 -18.03
CA VAL A 92 3.36 -8.41 -17.26
C VAL A 92 4.79 -7.87 -17.27
N LEU A 93 4.94 -6.59 -17.66
CA LEU A 93 6.20 -5.86 -17.56
C LEU A 93 6.27 -5.09 -16.23
N GLU A 94 5.21 -4.34 -15.93
CA GLU A 94 5.06 -3.58 -14.69
C GLU A 94 3.62 -3.64 -14.20
N ALA A 95 3.46 -3.61 -12.89
CA ALA A 95 2.15 -3.54 -12.24
C ALA A 95 2.16 -2.46 -11.17
N ALA A 96 1.07 -1.73 -11.05
CA ALA A 96 0.83 -0.79 -9.96
C ALA A 96 -0.61 -0.92 -9.47
N VAL A 97 -0.78 -0.82 -8.16
CA VAL A 97 -2.08 -0.97 -7.51
C VAL A 97 -2.43 0.32 -6.75
N VAL A 98 -3.65 0.78 -6.95
CA VAL A 98 -4.21 1.94 -6.25
C VAL A 98 -5.63 1.68 -5.80
N GLY A 99 -6.06 2.38 -4.74
CA GLY A 99 -7.48 2.41 -4.36
C GLY A 99 -8.25 3.37 -5.25
N MET A 100 -9.45 2.98 -5.63
CA MET A 100 -10.45 3.85 -6.24
C MET A 100 -11.72 3.88 -5.37
N PRO A 101 -12.51 4.95 -5.41
CA PRO A 101 -13.82 4.99 -4.75
C PRO A 101 -14.73 3.85 -5.23
N ASP A 102 -15.54 3.30 -4.31
CA ASP A 102 -16.53 2.27 -4.60
C ASP A 102 -17.69 2.39 -3.61
N ASP A 103 -18.91 2.50 -4.11
CA ASP A 103 -20.09 2.77 -3.29
C ASP A 103 -20.45 1.63 -2.33
N LYS A 104 -20.05 0.39 -2.64
CA LYS A 104 -20.37 -0.79 -1.83
C LYS A 104 -19.32 -1.10 -0.78
N THR A 105 -18.05 -0.88 -1.10
CA THR A 105 -16.92 -1.29 -0.27
C THR A 105 -16.13 -0.11 0.29
N GLY A 106 -16.56 1.14 0.01
CA GLY A 106 -15.87 2.39 0.30
C GLY A 106 -14.69 2.60 -0.64
N LYS A 107 -13.81 1.62 -0.78
CA LYS A 107 -12.77 1.58 -1.79
C LYS A 107 -12.68 0.20 -2.43
N ALA A 108 -12.24 0.17 -3.68
CA ALA A 108 -11.94 -1.04 -4.44
C ALA A 108 -10.51 -0.99 -4.98
N VAL A 109 -9.97 -2.16 -5.31
CA VAL A 109 -8.61 -2.32 -5.85
C VAL A 109 -8.63 -2.09 -7.35
N LYS A 110 -7.84 -1.13 -7.83
CA LYS A 110 -7.54 -0.89 -9.25
C LYS A 110 -6.12 -1.34 -9.54
N LEU A 111 -5.96 -2.22 -10.52
CA LEU A 111 -4.68 -2.69 -11.04
C LEU A 111 -4.37 -1.97 -12.35
N VAL A 112 -3.20 -1.37 -12.46
CA VAL A 112 -2.68 -0.78 -13.71
C VAL A 112 -1.50 -1.60 -14.16
N VAL A 113 -1.53 -2.09 -15.41
CA VAL A 113 -0.54 -3.01 -15.96
C VAL A 113 0.09 -2.44 -17.22
N VAL A 114 1.41 -2.50 -17.28
CA VAL A 114 2.17 -2.36 -18.52
C VAL A 114 2.45 -3.76 -19.05
N ARG A 115 2.02 -4.04 -20.27
CA ARG A 115 2.21 -5.33 -20.91
C ARG A 115 3.61 -5.44 -21.52
N LYS A 116 4.25 -6.58 -21.30
CA LYS A 116 5.44 -7.00 -22.06
C LYS A 116 5.03 -7.71 -23.35
N ASP A 117 3.87 -8.36 -23.32
CA ASP A 117 3.29 -9.13 -24.41
C ASP A 117 1.83 -8.70 -24.59
N GLU A 118 1.47 -8.28 -25.80
CA GLU A 118 0.12 -7.82 -26.14
C GLU A 118 -0.92 -8.93 -26.09
N SER A 119 -0.52 -10.20 -26.12
CA SER A 119 -1.40 -11.34 -25.94
C SER A 119 -1.95 -11.48 -24.51
N LEU A 120 -1.35 -10.76 -23.54
CA LEU A 120 -1.83 -10.74 -22.16
C LEU A 120 -3.22 -10.10 -22.09
N THR A 121 -4.20 -10.90 -21.67
CA THR A 121 -5.60 -10.48 -21.54
C THR A 121 -5.97 -10.11 -20.11
N GLU A 122 -7.00 -9.30 -19.97
CA GLU A 122 -7.59 -9.00 -18.65
C GLU A 122 -8.09 -10.27 -17.95
N GLU A 123 -8.67 -11.21 -18.70
CA GLU A 123 -9.18 -12.46 -18.13
C GLU A 123 -8.05 -13.33 -17.55
N ALA A 124 -6.89 -13.39 -18.18
CA ALA A 124 -5.72 -14.10 -17.64
C ALA A 124 -5.28 -13.49 -16.29
N LEU A 125 -5.25 -12.16 -16.18
CA LEU A 125 -4.97 -11.46 -14.94
C LEU A 125 -6.01 -11.75 -13.86
N ARG A 126 -7.30 -11.72 -14.22
CA ARG A 126 -8.41 -12.03 -13.29
C ARG A 126 -8.35 -13.47 -12.80
N GLN A 127 -8.04 -14.43 -13.67
CA GLN A 127 -7.91 -15.84 -13.28
C GLN A 127 -6.73 -16.05 -12.32
N HIS A 128 -5.60 -15.39 -12.58
CA HIS A 128 -4.44 -15.44 -11.68
C HIS A 128 -4.79 -14.84 -10.32
N ALA A 129 -5.43 -13.68 -10.29
CA ALA A 129 -5.88 -13.04 -9.06
C ALA A 129 -6.87 -13.91 -8.26
N ARG A 130 -7.78 -14.64 -8.93
CA ARG A 130 -8.70 -15.58 -8.26
C ARG A 130 -7.99 -16.73 -7.58
N ARG A 131 -6.88 -17.20 -8.14
CA ARG A 131 -6.09 -18.30 -7.59
C ARG A 131 -5.20 -17.90 -6.43
N CYS A 132 -4.64 -16.68 -6.49
CA CYS A 132 -3.56 -16.26 -5.60
C CYS A 132 -3.98 -15.22 -4.55
N LEU A 133 -5.14 -14.55 -4.72
CA LEU A 133 -5.59 -13.49 -3.84
C LEU A 133 -6.95 -13.79 -3.22
N THR A 134 -7.12 -13.42 -1.95
CA THR A 134 -8.42 -13.40 -1.26
C THR A 134 -9.38 -12.42 -1.92
N GLY A 135 -10.68 -12.63 -1.79
CA GLY A 135 -11.72 -11.89 -2.51
C GLY A 135 -11.56 -10.37 -2.48
N TYR A 136 -11.38 -9.80 -1.29
CA TYR A 136 -11.25 -8.36 -1.10
C TYR A 136 -9.94 -7.74 -1.62
N LYS A 137 -8.91 -8.56 -1.90
CA LYS A 137 -7.64 -8.13 -2.51
C LYS A 137 -7.65 -8.17 -4.03
N ARG A 138 -8.65 -8.82 -4.63
CA ARG A 138 -8.73 -8.99 -6.09
C ARG A 138 -9.03 -7.66 -6.76
N PRO A 139 -8.33 -7.31 -7.86
CA PRO A 139 -8.65 -6.12 -8.63
C PRO A 139 -10.08 -6.15 -9.16
N SER A 140 -10.88 -5.15 -8.83
CA SER A 140 -12.21 -4.92 -9.39
C SER A 140 -12.11 -4.25 -10.77
N ARG A 141 -11.07 -3.41 -10.96
CA ARG A 141 -10.75 -2.76 -12.24
C ARG A 141 -9.32 -3.06 -12.65
N ILE A 142 -9.13 -3.38 -13.93
CA ILE A 142 -7.81 -3.57 -14.56
C ILE A 142 -7.72 -2.58 -15.70
N GLU A 143 -6.59 -1.86 -15.77
CA GLU A 143 -6.30 -0.88 -16.81
C GLU A 143 -4.94 -1.19 -17.42
N PHE A 144 -4.87 -1.26 -18.74
CA PHE A 144 -3.60 -1.37 -19.46
C PHE A 144 -3.11 0.00 -19.87
N ARG A 145 -1.82 0.25 -19.66
CA ARG A 145 -1.12 1.48 -20.09
C ARG A 145 0.17 1.14 -20.82
N ALA A 146 0.63 2.08 -21.64
CA ALA A 146 1.92 1.97 -22.32
C ALA A 146 3.09 2.14 -21.32
N SER A 147 2.92 2.93 -20.26
CA SER A 147 3.91 3.14 -19.20
C SER A 147 3.25 3.55 -17.90
N LEU A 148 3.94 3.35 -16.77
CA LEU A 148 3.55 3.92 -15.48
C LEU A 148 4.20 5.29 -15.27
N PRO A 149 3.48 6.27 -14.64
CA PRO A 149 4.08 7.54 -14.26
C PRO A 149 5.14 7.30 -13.18
N LYS A 150 6.34 7.83 -13.40
CA LYS A 150 7.49 7.66 -12.51
C LYS A 150 8.13 8.99 -12.16
N SER A 151 8.67 9.05 -10.95
CA SER A 151 9.56 10.14 -10.54
C SER A 151 10.90 10.06 -11.27
N PRO A 152 11.74 11.13 -11.24
CA PRO A 152 13.09 11.11 -11.84
C PRO A 152 13.98 9.98 -11.32
N VAL A 153 13.72 9.45 -10.12
CA VAL A 153 14.43 8.31 -9.52
C VAL A 153 13.76 6.96 -9.81
N GLY A 154 12.83 6.89 -10.77
CA GLY A 154 12.19 5.64 -11.21
C GLY A 154 11.05 5.13 -10.31
N LYS A 155 10.65 5.85 -9.26
CA LYS A 155 9.56 5.42 -8.36
C LYS A 155 8.19 5.72 -8.97
N VAL A 156 7.30 4.73 -9.00
CA VAL A 156 5.92 4.88 -9.48
C VAL A 156 5.16 5.94 -8.67
N LEU A 157 4.55 6.89 -9.37
CA LEU A 157 3.73 7.97 -8.80
C LEU A 157 2.27 7.52 -8.70
N ARG A 158 1.95 6.71 -7.68
CA ARG A 158 0.60 6.15 -7.49
C ARG A 158 -0.50 7.21 -7.45
N ARG A 159 -0.19 8.44 -7.01
CA ARG A 159 -1.17 9.54 -6.99
C ARG A 159 -1.75 9.86 -8.38
N GLU A 160 -0.95 9.70 -9.44
CA GLU A 160 -1.35 9.98 -10.82
C GLU A 160 -2.15 8.82 -11.46
N LEU A 161 -2.21 7.67 -10.77
CA LEU A 161 -3.01 6.52 -11.16
C LEU A 161 -4.38 6.49 -10.48
N ARG A 162 -4.58 7.32 -9.42
CA ARG A 162 -5.87 7.46 -8.74
C ARG A 162 -6.78 8.34 -9.60
N GLU A 163 -8.03 7.93 -9.77
CA GLU A 163 -9.02 8.82 -10.37
C GLU A 163 -9.21 10.03 -9.46
N PRO A 164 -9.35 11.26 -10.02
CA PRO A 164 -9.72 12.40 -9.21
C PRO A 164 -11.02 12.05 -8.45
N ALA A 165 -11.06 12.43 -7.16
CA ALA A 165 -12.31 12.35 -6.41
C ALA A 165 -13.36 13.13 -7.21
N GLN A 166 -14.52 12.52 -7.48
CA GLN A 166 -15.65 13.28 -8.02
C GLN A 166 -16.01 14.29 -6.94
N GLU A 167 -15.72 15.56 -7.20
CA GLU A 167 -16.25 16.66 -6.39
C GLU A 167 -17.77 16.65 -6.57
N ASN A 168 -18.48 16.19 -5.54
CA ASN A 168 -19.93 16.35 -5.40
C ASN A 168 -20.22 17.69 -4.74
#